data_e4e388e8f464a3223939123556d73b15
#
_entry.id   e4e388e8f464a3223939123556d73b15
#
_cell.length_a   1.000
_cell.length_b   1.000
_cell.length_c   1.000
_cell.angle_alpha   90.00
_cell.angle_beta   90.00
_cell.angle_gamma   90.00
#
_symmetry.space_group_name_H-M   'P 1'
#
loop_
_entity.id
_entity.type
_entity.pdbx_description
1 polymer ?
#
loop_
_entity_poly.entity_id
_entity_poly.type
_entity_poly.pdbx_seq_one_letter_code
_entity_poly.pdbx_strand_id
1 'polypeptide(L)'
;DVDCILEKYALHRCILPVISSEKQVIAVSGTMLMANGCVVSEGQIVDVRSPHTPIPLFQNLEYMRSYLIGKMGWSAINGMPNVSGGFGLFDRSVAIAAGGYDGTSFAEDMDLITRMVGYMCDFSRPYKIVQIPDTCCWTEGPSNLAMLYRQRTRWARGLFQTLSIHHKMIFKKTY
;
A
#
# COMPACT_ATOMS: atom_id res chain seq x y z
N ASP A 1 2.38 10.06 -3.95
CA ASP A 1 3.73 10.65 -4.12
C ASP A 1 3.80 11.39 -5.45
N VAL A 2 4.68 12.39 -5.54
CA VAL A 2 4.84 13.24 -6.73
C VAL A 2 5.52 12.54 -7.90
N ASP A 3 6.17 11.42 -7.65
CA ASP A 3 6.84 10.55 -8.62
C ASP A 3 5.96 9.39 -9.11
N CYS A 4 4.69 9.41 -8.74
CA CYS A 4 3.74 8.36 -9.14
C CYS A 4 2.85 8.82 -10.29
N ILE A 5 2.66 7.95 -11.28
CA ILE A 5 1.72 8.12 -12.38
C ILE A 5 0.49 7.26 -12.09
N LEU A 6 -0.68 7.87 -12.03
CA LEU A 6 -1.93 7.14 -11.82
C LEU A 6 -2.52 6.69 -13.17
N GLU A 7 -3.05 5.48 -13.18
CA GLU A 7 -3.86 4.99 -14.29
C GLU A 7 -5.17 5.79 -14.40
N LYS A 8 -5.63 5.98 -15.63
CA LYS A 8 -6.84 6.78 -15.94
C LYS A 8 -8.06 6.40 -15.10
N TYR A 9 -8.24 5.11 -14.80
CA TYR A 9 -9.38 4.59 -14.06
C TYR A 9 -9.02 4.12 -12.64
N ALA A 10 -7.87 4.51 -12.10
CA ALA A 10 -7.40 4.08 -10.79
C ALA A 10 -8.43 4.35 -9.68
N LEU A 11 -8.94 5.59 -9.59
CA LEU A 11 -9.94 5.96 -8.60
C LEU A 11 -11.25 5.20 -8.78
N HIS A 12 -11.70 5.03 -10.02
CA HIS A 12 -12.92 4.27 -10.32
C HIS A 12 -12.79 2.82 -9.85
N ARG A 13 -11.67 2.15 -10.14
CA ARG A 13 -11.39 0.78 -9.68
C ARG A 13 -11.38 0.68 -8.16
N CYS A 14 -10.78 1.64 -7.48
CA CYS A 14 -10.68 1.63 -6.04
C CYS A 14 -12.01 1.94 -5.33
N ILE A 15 -12.92 2.70 -5.93
CA ILE A 15 -14.23 3.00 -5.32
C ILE A 15 -15.23 1.84 -5.45
N LEU A 16 -15.11 0.99 -6.46
CA LEU A 16 -16.04 -0.13 -6.68
C LEU A 16 -16.24 -1.03 -5.45
N PRO A 17 -15.16 -1.54 -4.80
CA PRO A 17 -15.34 -2.36 -3.60
C PRO A 17 -15.94 -1.59 -2.43
N VAL A 18 -15.78 -0.27 -2.37
CA VAL A 18 -16.37 0.55 -1.30
C VAL A 18 -17.89 0.59 -1.44
N ILE A 19 -18.40 0.77 -2.66
CA ILE A 19 -19.86 0.85 -2.91
C ILE A 19 -20.55 -0.52 -3.02
N SER A 20 -19.79 -1.60 -3.28
CA SER A 20 -20.35 -2.96 -3.45
C SER A 20 -20.24 -3.84 -2.20
N SER A 21 -19.50 -3.42 -1.18
CA SER A 21 -19.28 -4.22 0.03
C SER A 21 -20.38 -4.01 1.06
N GLU A 22 -20.87 -5.10 1.65
CA GLU A 22 -21.80 -5.06 2.81
C GLU A 22 -21.09 -4.56 4.08
N LYS A 23 -19.76 -4.76 4.19
CA LYS A 23 -18.97 -4.27 5.31
C LYS A 23 -18.34 -2.94 4.98
N GLN A 24 -18.12 -2.11 5.98
CA GLN A 24 -17.39 -0.84 5.81
C GLN A 24 -15.96 -1.11 5.30
N VAL A 25 -15.65 -0.67 4.09
CA VAL A 25 -14.30 -0.72 3.54
C VAL A 25 -13.52 0.48 4.08
N ILE A 26 -12.61 0.24 5.00
CA ILE A 26 -11.83 1.30 5.64
C ILE A 26 -10.62 1.73 4.81
N ALA A 27 -10.09 0.84 3.97
CA ALA A 27 -9.01 1.17 3.05
C ALA A 27 -9.02 0.28 1.81
N VAL A 28 -8.54 0.82 0.69
CA VAL A 28 -8.34 0.11 -0.57
C VAL A 28 -6.91 0.34 -1.03
N SER A 29 -6.17 -0.74 -1.22
CA SER A 29 -4.82 -0.75 -1.78
C SER A 29 -4.88 -0.97 -3.29
N GLY A 30 -4.41 -0.02 -4.08
CA GLY A 30 -4.22 -0.19 -5.52
C GLY A 30 -2.92 -0.93 -5.83
N THR A 31 -2.93 -1.76 -6.87
CA THR A 31 -1.68 -2.38 -7.35
C THR A 31 -0.76 -1.31 -7.92
N MET A 32 0.49 -1.33 -7.49
CA MET A 32 1.56 -0.49 -8.00
C MET A 32 2.58 -1.34 -8.76
N LEU A 33 3.05 -0.84 -9.88
CA LEU A 33 4.12 -1.44 -10.67
C LEU A 33 5.25 -0.43 -10.91
N MET A 34 6.40 -0.94 -11.38
CA MET A 34 7.56 -0.10 -11.70
C MET A 34 7.40 0.56 -13.07
N ALA A 35 7.57 1.86 -13.12
CA ALA A 35 7.63 2.64 -14.36
C ALA A 35 9.00 2.53 -15.04
N ASN A 36 10.02 2.03 -14.35
CA ASN A 36 11.37 1.88 -14.91
C ASN A 36 11.34 1.03 -16.19
N GLY A 37 11.78 1.62 -17.30
CA GLY A 37 11.76 0.99 -18.63
C GLY A 37 10.50 1.26 -19.45
N CYS A 38 9.40 1.70 -18.86
CA CYS A 38 8.19 2.11 -19.56
C CYS A 38 8.40 3.40 -20.35
N VAL A 39 7.59 3.59 -21.39
CA VAL A 39 7.55 4.85 -22.13
C VAL A 39 6.44 5.72 -21.56
N VAL A 40 6.84 6.92 -21.14
CA VAL A 40 5.91 7.93 -20.60
C VAL A 40 5.71 9.05 -21.63
N SER A 41 4.47 9.40 -21.90
CA SER A 41 4.11 10.54 -22.74
C SER A 41 2.92 11.28 -22.10
N GLU A 42 3.03 12.61 -22.04
CA GLU A 42 1.98 13.48 -21.46
C GLU A 42 1.51 13.04 -20.05
N GLY A 43 2.44 12.54 -19.23
CA GLY A 43 2.14 12.05 -17.87
C GLY A 43 1.40 10.72 -17.79
N GLN A 44 1.37 9.96 -18.88
CA GLN A 44 0.75 8.63 -18.93
C GLN A 44 1.76 7.57 -19.41
N ILE A 45 1.60 6.34 -18.94
CA ILE A 45 2.32 5.19 -19.48
C ILE A 45 1.68 4.81 -20.82
N VAL A 46 2.42 4.99 -21.91
CA VAL A 46 1.95 4.67 -23.27
C VAL A 46 2.47 3.33 -23.78
N ASP A 47 3.58 2.83 -23.21
CA ASP A 47 4.12 1.51 -23.55
C ASP A 47 4.78 0.89 -22.30
N VAL A 48 4.35 -0.30 -21.95
CA VAL A 48 4.83 -1.03 -20.77
C VAL A 48 5.99 -1.92 -21.16
N ARG A 49 7.18 -1.60 -20.68
CA ARG A 49 8.41 -2.35 -20.94
C ARG A 49 9.08 -2.79 -19.65
N SER A 50 9.70 -3.96 -19.69
CA SER A 50 10.54 -4.40 -18.59
C SER A 50 11.81 -3.56 -18.48
N PRO A 51 12.28 -3.26 -17.26
CA PRO A 51 13.57 -2.62 -17.06
C PRO A 51 14.72 -3.44 -17.68
N HIS A 52 15.70 -2.76 -18.27
CA HIS A 52 16.87 -3.42 -18.86
C HIS A 52 18.01 -3.65 -17.86
N THR A 53 17.96 -3.01 -16.70
CA THR A 53 18.99 -3.14 -15.66
C THR A 53 18.52 -4.07 -14.53
N PRO A 54 19.46 -4.87 -13.95
CA PRO A 54 19.08 -5.92 -12.98
C PRO A 54 18.31 -5.40 -11.76
N ILE A 55 18.71 -4.27 -11.18
CA ILE A 55 18.13 -3.76 -9.94
C ILE A 55 16.65 -3.35 -10.10
N PRO A 56 16.26 -2.51 -11.07
CA PRO A 56 14.86 -2.26 -11.36
C PRO A 56 14.08 -3.51 -11.78
N LEU A 57 14.71 -4.43 -12.55
CA LEU A 57 14.05 -5.67 -12.95
C LEU A 57 13.67 -6.54 -11.73
N PHE A 58 14.57 -6.74 -10.77
CA PHE A 58 14.26 -7.46 -9.54
C PHE A 58 13.17 -6.78 -8.72
N GLN A 59 13.20 -5.45 -8.64
CA GLN A 59 12.15 -4.70 -7.94
C GLN A 59 10.80 -4.83 -8.64
N ASN A 60 10.76 -4.85 -9.98
CA ASN A 60 9.52 -5.08 -10.73
C ASN A 60 8.92 -6.45 -10.39
N LEU A 61 9.73 -7.51 -10.39
CA LEU A 61 9.30 -8.85 -9.98
C LEU A 61 8.84 -8.88 -8.52
N GLU A 62 9.55 -8.20 -7.62
CA GLU A 62 9.17 -8.08 -6.21
C GLU A 62 7.82 -7.39 -6.03
N TYR A 63 7.57 -6.30 -6.76
CA TYR A 63 6.29 -5.58 -6.72
C TYR A 63 5.16 -6.45 -7.26
N MET A 64 5.34 -7.10 -8.40
CA MET A 64 4.35 -8.04 -8.93
C MET A 64 4.02 -9.13 -7.90
N ARG A 65 5.02 -9.77 -7.30
CA ARG A 65 4.80 -10.77 -6.26
C ARG A 65 4.10 -10.18 -5.03
N SER A 66 4.52 -9.00 -4.59
CA SER A 66 3.96 -8.36 -3.40
C SER A 66 2.50 -7.96 -3.59
N TYR A 67 2.17 -7.31 -4.70
CA TYR A 67 0.81 -6.80 -4.92
C TYR A 67 -0.15 -7.87 -5.43
N LEU A 68 0.27 -8.68 -6.41
CA LEU A 68 -0.62 -9.64 -7.08
C LEU A 68 -0.75 -10.97 -6.33
N ILE A 69 0.20 -11.30 -5.46
CA ILE A 69 0.14 -12.54 -4.65
C ILE A 69 0.02 -12.20 -3.18
N GLY A 70 1.00 -11.49 -2.62
CA GLY A 70 1.08 -11.22 -1.19
C GLY A 70 -0.12 -10.42 -0.67
N LYS A 71 -0.34 -9.22 -1.19
CA LYS A 71 -1.44 -8.36 -0.74
C LYS A 71 -2.82 -8.92 -1.10
N MET A 72 -2.96 -9.64 -2.22
CA MET A 72 -4.21 -10.34 -2.54
C MET A 72 -4.53 -11.40 -1.47
N GLY A 73 -3.52 -12.20 -1.07
CA GLY A 73 -3.68 -13.16 0.01
C GLY A 73 -4.05 -12.51 1.34
N TRP A 74 -3.35 -11.45 1.73
CA TRP A 74 -3.67 -10.68 2.93
C TRP A 74 -5.06 -10.04 2.89
N SER A 75 -5.48 -9.52 1.73
CA SER A 75 -6.83 -9.00 1.55
C SER A 75 -7.91 -10.06 1.73
N ALA A 76 -7.66 -11.29 1.25
CA ALA A 76 -8.61 -12.39 1.37
C ALA A 76 -8.92 -12.76 2.83
N ILE A 77 -7.92 -12.69 3.71
CA ILE A 77 -8.08 -12.96 5.15
C ILE A 77 -8.32 -11.68 5.98
N ASN A 78 -8.48 -10.53 5.33
CA ASN A 78 -8.64 -9.21 5.96
C ASN A 78 -7.48 -8.81 6.89
N GLY A 79 -6.26 -9.31 6.61
CA GLY A 79 -5.04 -9.11 7.40
C GLY A 79 -4.02 -8.20 6.72
N MET A 80 -4.45 -7.23 5.91
CA MET A 80 -3.57 -6.33 5.16
C MET A 80 -2.65 -5.53 6.08
N PRO A 81 -1.32 -5.69 5.98
CA PRO A 81 -0.39 -5.03 6.89
C PRO A 81 -0.16 -3.55 6.55
N ASN A 82 -0.31 -3.18 5.28
CA ASN A 82 -0.18 -1.79 4.84
C ASN A 82 -0.91 -1.53 3.52
N VAL A 83 -1.39 -0.32 3.36
CA VAL A 83 -1.75 0.28 2.07
C VAL A 83 -0.62 1.22 1.70
N SER A 84 -0.06 1.06 0.51
CA SER A 84 1.14 1.81 0.10
C SER A 84 0.93 3.32 0.17
N GLY A 85 1.90 4.03 0.73
CA GLY A 85 1.90 5.49 0.77
C GLY A 85 1.92 6.15 -0.61
N GLY A 86 2.30 5.43 -1.67
CA GLY A 86 2.27 5.94 -3.04
C GLY A 86 0.86 6.09 -3.62
N PHE A 87 -0.03 5.13 -3.34
CA PHE A 87 -1.43 5.19 -3.78
C PHE A 87 -2.33 4.23 -2.99
N GLY A 88 -3.44 4.77 -2.50
CA GLY A 88 -4.51 4.02 -1.84
C GLY A 88 -5.68 4.94 -1.48
N LEU A 89 -6.84 4.36 -1.20
CA LEU A 89 -7.99 5.08 -0.66
C LEU A 89 -8.20 4.71 0.80
N PHE A 90 -8.63 5.68 1.59
CA PHE A 90 -8.90 5.50 3.02
C PHE A 90 -10.27 6.11 3.36
N ASP A 91 -11.02 5.43 4.22
CA ASP A 91 -12.18 6.05 4.86
C ASP A 91 -11.71 7.22 5.72
N ARG A 92 -12.09 8.42 5.32
CA ARG A 92 -11.64 9.66 5.97
C ARG A 92 -12.04 9.71 7.43
N SER A 93 -13.25 9.24 7.76
CA SER A 93 -13.78 9.28 9.12
C SER A 93 -13.00 8.36 10.06
N VAL A 94 -12.71 7.14 9.59
CA VAL A 94 -11.92 6.16 10.33
C VAL A 94 -10.46 6.61 10.47
N ALA A 95 -9.87 7.13 9.40
CA ALA A 95 -8.50 7.64 9.43
C ALA A 95 -8.32 8.78 10.44
N ILE A 96 -9.27 9.74 10.48
CA ILE A 96 -9.25 10.84 11.45
C ILE A 96 -9.47 10.31 12.87
N ALA A 97 -10.43 9.40 13.07
CA ALA A 97 -10.72 8.82 14.38
C ALA A 97 -9.53 8.00 14.92
N ALA A 98 -8.74 7.38 14.03
CA ALA A 98 -7.50 6.69 14.36
C ALA A 98 -6.29 7.63 14.57
N GLY A 99 -6.47 8.96 14.47
CA GLY A 99 -5.44 9.97 14.71
C GLY A 99 -4.71 10.50 13.47
N GLY A 100 -5.10 10.08 12.24
CA GLY A 100 -4.48 10.55 11.00
C GLY A 100 -3.05 10.05 10.80
N TYR A 101 -2.30 10.66 9.90
CA TYR A 101 -0.89 10.34 9.68
C TYR A 101 -0.01 10.87 10.82
N ASP A 102 0.92 10.04 11.29
CA ASP A 102 1.95 10.43 12.25
C ASP A 102 3.23 10.81 11.50
N GLY A 103 3.58 12.10 11.52
CA GLY A 103 4.78 12.62 10.88
C GLY A 103 6.10 12.16 11.51
N THR A 104 6.07 11.49 12.67
CA THR A 104 7.24 10.93 13.33
C THR A 104 7.49 9.47 12.96
N SER A 105 6.55 8.83 12.28
CA SER A 105 6.67 7.45 11.82
C SER A 105 7.55 7.34 10.57
N PHE A 106 8.44 6.35 10.55
CA PHE A 106 9.22 6.00 9.36
C PHE A 106 8.42 5.19 8.32
N ALA A 107 7.25 4.66 8.71
CA ALA A 107 6.30 3.96 7.86
C ALA A 107 4.88 4.40 8.23
N GLU A 108 4.58 5.64 7.92
CA GLU A 108 3.33 6.33 8.25
C GLU A 108 2.09 5.63 7.68
N ASP A 109 2.24 4.97 6.52
CA ASP A 109 1.21 4.20 5.84
C ASP A 109 0.86 2.90 6.61
N MET A 110 1.87 2.17 7.07
CA MET A 110 1.70 0.96 7.87
C MET A 110 1.15 1.29 9.26
N ASP A 111 1.69 2.33 9.90
CA ASP A 111 1.23 2.81 11.20
C ASP A 111 -0.24 3.25 11.16
N LEU A 112 -0.63 4.03 10.14
CA LEU A 112 -2.02 4.45 9.97
C LEU A 112 -2.97 3.27 9.85
N ILE A 113 -2.67 2.29 8.97
CA ILE A 113 -3.50 1.08 8.80
C ILE A 113 -3.60 0.32 10.12
N THR A 114 -2.50 0.14 10.84
CA THR A 114 -2.49 -0.55 12.13
C THR A 114 -3.41 0.13 13.13
N ARG A 115 -3.36 1.46 13.24
CA ARG A 115 -4.26 2.23 14.12
C ARG A 115 -5.72 2.22 13.67
N MET A 116 -5.99 2.26 12.36
CA MET A 116 -7.35 2.15 11.82
C MET A 116 -7.96 0.78 12.14
N VAL A 117 -7.19 -0.30 11.97
CA VAL A 117 -7.60 -1.66 12.37
C VAL A 117 -7.84 -1.72 13.87
N GLY A 118 -6.92 -1.21 14.67
CA GLY A 118 -7.08 -1.11 16.14
C GLY A 118 -8.38 -0.42 16.54
N TYR A 119 -8.64 0.75 15.95
CA TYR A 119 -9.88 1.49 16.18
C TYR A 119 -11.13 0.68 15.86
N MET A 120 -11.18 0.03 14.69
CA MET A 120 -12.34 -0.79 14.32
C MET A 120 -12.55 -1.98 15.27
N CYS A 121 -11.47 -2.64 15.69
CA CYS A 121 -11.52 -3.77 16.60
C CYS A 121 -11.91 -3.35 18.04
N ASP A 122 -11.36 -2.26 18.55
CA ASP A 122 -11.68 -1.76 19.89
C ASP A 122 -13.16 -1.38 20.03
N PHE A 123 -13.79 -0.91 18.95
CA PHE A 123 -15.23 -0.62 18.91
C PHE A 123 -16.08 -1.77 18.35
N SER A 124 -15.51 -2.96 18.15
CA SER A 124 -16.20 -4.15 17.60
C SER A 124 -16.96 -3.85 16.30
N ARG A 125 -16.41 -2.99 15.43
CA ARG A 125 -17.00 -2.61 14.16
C ARG A 125 -16.51 -3.53 13.04
N PRO A 126 -17.38 -4.17 12.26
CA PRO A 126 -16.98 -4.98 11.13
C PRO A 126 -16.38 -4.10 10.04
N TYR A 127 -15.22 -4.48 9.53
CA TYR A 127 -14.52 -3.72 8.48
C TYR A 127 -13.94 -4.64 7.42
N LYS A 128 -13.46 -4.03 6.34
CA LYS A 128 -12.72 -4.70 5.27
C LYS A 128 -11.61 -3.80 4.75
N ILE A 129 -10.48 -4.40 4.38
CA ILE A 129 -9.41 -3.77 3.61
C ILE A 129 -9.24 -4.57 2.32
N VAL A 130 -9.27 -3.88 1.18
CA VAL A 130 -9.32 -4.52 -0.13
C VAL A 130 -8.07 -4.21 -0.93
N GLN A 131 -7.51 -5.23 -1.59
CA GLN A 131 -6.49 -5.09 -2.62
C GLN A 131 -7.13 -5.16 -4.00
N ILE A 132 -6.80 -4.20 -4.88
CA ILE A 132 -7.19 -4.20 -6.29
C ILE A 132 -6.07 -4.85 -7.11
N PRO A 133 -6.35 -5.94 -7.87
CA PRO A 133 -5.35 -6.60 -8.70
C PRO A 133 -4.92 -5.77 -9.92
N ASP A 134 -5.83 -4.97 -10.46
CA ASP A 134 -5.52 -4.10 -11.61
C ASP A 134 -4.48 -3.05 -11.24
N THR A 135 -3.56 -2.76 -12.15
CA THR A 135 -2.60 -1.67 -11.97
C THR A 135 -3.34 -0.35 -11.83
N CYS A 136 -3.08 0.34 -10.73
CA CYS A 136 -3.65 1.65 -10.43
C CYS A 136 -2.60 2.76 -10.45
N CYS A 137 -1.34 2.40 -10.21
CA CYS A 137 -0.28 3.37 -10.01
C CYS A 137 1.05 2.82 -10.55
N TRP A 138 1.88 3.70 -11.10
CA TRP A 138 3.23 3.43 -11.51
C TRP A 138 4.19 4.31 -10.74
N THR A 139 5.29 3.74 -10.26
CA THR A 139 6.31 4.46 -9.50
C THR A 139 7.70 4.15 -10.02
N GLU A 140 8.63 5.08 -9.87
CA GLU A 140 10.01 4.85 -10.22
C GLU A 140 10.76 4.20 -9.06
N GLY A 141 11.37 3.05 -9.30
CA GLY A 141 12.20 2.35 -8.33
C GLY A 141 13.67 2.77 -8.39
N PRO A 142 14.42 2.57 -7.30
CA PRO A 142 15.86 2.78 -7.26
C PRO A 142 16.59 2.12 -8.42
N SER A 143 17.46 2.88 -9.09
CA SER A 143 18.24 2.41 -10.25
C SER A 143 19.56 1.74 -9.84
N ASN A 144 20.01 1.92 -8.60
CA ASN A 144 21.28 1.39 -8.11
C ASN A 144 21.19 0.84 -6.67
N LEU A 145 22.18 0.02 -6.29
CA LEU A 145 22.21 -0.65 -4.98
C LEU A 145 22.24 0.32 -3.80
N ALA A 146 22.92 1.44 -3.90
CA ALA A 146 23.03 2.38 -2.80
C ALA A 146 21.69 3.05 -2.48
N MET A 147 20.91 3.39 -3.52
CA MET A 147 19.55 3.93 -3.37
C MET A 147 18.61 2.85 -2.83
N LEU A 148 18.68 1.63 -3.37
CA LEU A 148 17.88 0.50 -2.91
C LEU A 148 18.14 0.19 -1.45
N TYR A 149 19.41 0.13 -1.03
CA TYR A 149 19.80 -0.11 0.36
C TYR A 149 19.20 0.94 1.31
N ARG A 150 19.31 2.23 0.96
CA ARG A 150 18.73 3.33 1.76
C ARG A 150 17.21 3.20 1.89
N GLN A 151 16.52 2.90 0.79
CA GLN A 151 15.07 2.71 0.78
C GLN A 151 14.67 1.53 1.69
N ARG A 152 15.33 0.37 1.53
CA ARG A 152 15.03 -0.83 2.32
C ARG A 152 15.35 -0.67 3.81
N THR A 153 16.42 0.04 4.12
CA THR A 153 16.77 0.36 5.52
C THR A 153 15.69 1.24 6.16
N ARG A 154 15.16 2.23 5.44
CA ARG A 154 14.05 3.05 5.92
C ARG A 154 12.81 2.21 6.16
N TRP A 155 12.43 1.35 5.22
CA TRP A 155 11.28 0.46 5.37
C TRP A 155 11.42 -0.53 6.53
N ALA A 156 12.61 -1.12 6.70
CA ALA A 156 12.89 -2.02 7.82
C ALA A 156 12.77 -1.30 9.18
N ARG A 157 13.29 -0.05 9.27
CA ARG A 157 13.12 0.78 10.48
C ARG A 157 11.66 1.08 10.76
N GLY A 158 10.89 1.43 9.73
CA GLY A 158 9.46 1.69 9.87
C GLY A 158 8.69 0.47 10.33
N LEU A 159 8.93 -0.70 9.74
CA LEU A 159 8.34 -1.96 10.18
C LEU A 159 8.66 -2.25 11.65
N PHE A 160 9.93 -2.15 12.05
CA PHE A 160 10.34 -2.39 13.42
C PHE A 160 9.70 -1.39 14.40
N GLN A 161 9.64 -0.12 14.03
CA GLN A 161 8.98 0.93 14.82
C GLN A 161 7.49 0.62 15.01
N THR A 162 6.77 0.31 13.92
CA THR A 162 5.33 -0.03 13.98
C THR A 162 5.08 -1.26 14.86
N LEU A 163 5.87 -2.33 14.69
CA LEU A 163 5.75 -3.53 15.54
C LEU A 163 6.04 -3.23 17.01
N SER A 164 7.01 -2.37 17.30
CA SER A 164 7.36 -2.00 18.69
C SER A 164 6.27 -1.16 19.35
N ILE A 165 5.72 -0.20 18.63
CA ILE A 165 4.64 0.67 19.15
C ILE A 165 3.37 -0.14 19.36
N HIS A 166 3.00 -0.98 18.41
CA HIS A 166 1.74 -1.72 18.41
C HIS A 166 1.87 -3.17 18.92
N HIS A 167 2.96 -3.51 19.63
CA HIS A 167 3.22 -4.88 20.13
C HIS A 167 2.05 -5.47 20.92
N LYS A 168 1.25 -4.64 21.60
CA LYS A 168 0.07 -5.08 22.36
C LYS A 168 -1.06 -5.63 21.48
N MET A 169 -1.05 -5.35 20.19
CA MET A 169 -2.02 -5.91 19.23
C MET A 169 -1.64 -7.32 18.79
N ILE A 170 -0.36 -7.69 18.89
CA ILE A 170 0.15 -9.00 18.49
C ILE A 170 -0.46 -10.06 19.41
N PHE A 171 -1.06 -11.10 18.81
CA PHE A 171 -1.74 -12.21 19.50
C PHE A 171 -2.99 -11.84 20.34
N LYS A 172 -3.53 -10.66 20.22
CA LYS A 172 -4.82 -10.32 20.84
C LYS A 172 -5.96 -10.94 20.02
N LYS A 173 -6.88 -11.64 20.66
CA LYS A 173 -8.03 -12.29 19.98
C LYS A 173 -9.01 -11.32 19.30
N THR A 174 -8.94 -10.05 19.65
CA THR A 174 -9.81 -8.99 19.09
C THR A 174 -9.25 -8.38 17.79
N TYR A 175 -8.02 -8.71 17.41
CA TYR A 175 -7.36 -8.21 16.21
C TYR A 175 -7.04 -9.33 15.23
#